data_615de0c52d032f3dbc654b3a01bd74fc
#
_entry.id   615de0c52d032f3dbc654b3a01bd74fc
#
_cell.length_a   1.000
_cell.length_b   1.000
_cell.length_c   1.000
_cell.angle_alpha   90.00
_cell.angle_beta   90.00
_cell.angle_gamma   90.00
#
_symmetry.space_group_name_H-M   'P 1'
#
loop_
_entity.id
_entity.type
_entity.pdbx_description
1 polymer ?
#
loop_
_entity_poly.entity_id
_entity_poly.type
_entity_poly.pdbx_seq_one_letter_code
_entity_poly.pdbx_strand_id
1 'polypeptide(L)'
;METLLKDIGYAIAMMRRNKGFTTAGLLTLALGIGATTAVFSVVYGVLLRPLPYPGADRLVRLSEEHPGAVSPLRAPMLSNLTYYAWSASPRTVDQFSGYRSSAYTVTRDGVSSRLEGADVTPSLFAMLGETPALGRFLRDDDVKTGSATVAVLSDRGWRERFNTDPSIVGRGVDIDGRPATIVGVARPGLAFPNHDALLWMPLVIPAPAADAVAGRRGRMSVLFGLARLKPGVAPAQAEAEGTAAARSTVRPMAANLLFGIGGEPVVHVRGMVDEMTLTIRPALLVLAAGVACVLLIACANVANLFLARGVARERELAVRAAIGASAS
;
A
#
# COMPACT_ATOMS: atom_id res chain seq x y z
N MET A 1 -2.81 16.30 48.15
CA MET A 1 -1.53 16.33 47.37
C MET A 1 -0.33 15.86 48.18
N GLU A 2 -0.20 16.20 49.45
CA GLU A 2 0.91 15.75 50.32
C GLU A 2 0.98 14.22 50.53
N THR A 3 -0.16 13.53 50.66
CA THR A 3 -0.23 12.07 50.79
C THR A 3 0.33 11.36 49.54
N LEU A 4 -0.02 11.83 48.36
CA LEU A 4 0.40 11.24 47.10
C LEU A 4 1.93 11.36 46.86
N LEU A 5 2.52 12.49 47.26
CA LEU A 5 3.98 12.71 47.21
C LEU A 5 4.73 11.82 48.22
N LYS A 6 4.17 11.63 49.42
CA LYS A 6 4.72 10.71 50.42
C LYS A 6 4.64 9.25 49.98
N ASP A 7 3.53 8.86 49.34
CA ASP A 7 3.34 7.51 48.81
C ASP A 7 4.28 7.22 47.65
N ILE A 8 4.52 8.19 46.74
CA ILE A 8 5.51 8.08 45.69
C ILE A 8 6.93 7.97 46.26
N GLY A 9 7.27 8.80 47.25
CA GLY A 9 8.58 8.73 47.90
C GLY A 9 8.83 7.37 48.57
N TYR A 10 7.81 6.84 49.26
CA TYR A 10 7.87 5.51 49.86
C TYR A 10 8.02 4.40 48.81
N ALA A 11 7.27 4.46 47.73
CA ALA A 11 7.39 3.52 46.59
C ALA A 11 8.78 3.51 46.00
N ILE A 12 9.39 4.67 45.76
CA ILE A 12 10.75 4.81 45.20
C ILE A 12 11.79 4.25 46.20
N ALA A 13 11.69 4.52 47.50
CA ALA A 13 12.59 3.97 48.51
C ALA A 13 12.50 2.45 48.57
N MET A 14 11.30 1.89 48.41
CA MET A 14 11.02 0.44 48.43
C MET A 14 11.57 -0.23 47.15
N MET A 15 11.48 0.42 45.98
CA MET A 15 12.07 -0.03 44.74
C MET A 15 13.61 -0.08 44.85
N ARG A 16 14.25 0.92 45.42
CA ARG A 16 15.70 0.97 45.66
C ARG A 16 16.20 -0.12 46.60
N ARG A 17 15.40 -0.49 47.59
CA ARG A 17 15.73 -1.54 48.57
C ARG A 17 15.67 -2.95 47.99
N ASN A 18 14.85 -3.16 46.94
CA ASN A 18 14.65 -4.48 46.31
C ASN A 18 15.02 -4.44 44.82
N LYS A 19 16.30 -4.19 44.54
CA LYS A 19 16.81 -3.98 43.16
C LYS A 19 16.47 -5.11 42.20
N GLY A 20 16.63 -6.38 42.59
CA GLY A 20 16.36 -7.53 41.72
C GLY A 20 14.89 -7.63 41.28
N PHE A 21 13.96 -7.45 42.24
CA PHE A 21 12.52 -7.45 41.97
C PHE A 21 12.13 -6.29 41.03
N THR A 22 12.62 -5.10 41.35
CA THR A 22 12.31 -3.88 40.57
C THR A 22 12.87 -3.98 39.15
N THR A 23 14.10 -4.47 38.99
CA THR A 23 14.71 -4.65 37.68
C THR A 23 13.95 -5.70 36.86
N ALA A 24 13.59 -6.84 37.44
CA ALA A 24 12.81 -7.87 36.74
C ALA A 24 11.45 -7.36 36.30
N GLY A 25 10.70 -6.66 37.18
CA GLY A 25 9.41 -6.07 36.84
C GLY A 25 9.50 -5.00 35.77
N LEU A 26 10.46 -4.07 35.89
CA LEU A 26 10.69 -3.01 34.90
C LEU A 26 11.09 -3.56 33.53
N LEU A 27 12.01 -4.53 33.48
CA LEU A 27 12.42 -5.15 32.22
C LEU A 27 11.27 -5.91 31.57
N THR A 28 10.46 -6.65 32.35
CA THR A 28 9.30 -7.35 31.80
C THR A 28 8.28 -6.40 31.21
N LEU A 29 7.95 -5.30 31.92
CA LEU A 29 7.04 -4.28 31.43
C LEU A 29 7.63 -3.52 30.23
N ALA A 30 8.89 -3.13 30.27
CA ALA A 30 9.56 -2.40 29.19
C ALA A 30 9.58 -3.22 27.90
N LEU A 31 9.90 -4.52 28.00
CA LEU A 31 9.87 -5.43 26.85
C LEU A 31 8.44 -5.65 26.32
N GLY A 32 7.47 -5.87 27.22
CA GLY A 32 6.08 -6.07 26.81
C GLY A 32 5.49 -4.85 26.14
N ILE A 33 5.63 -3.67 26.73
CA ILE A 33 5.13 -2.40 26.19
C ILE A 33 5.89 -2.02 24.92
N GLY A 34 7.22 -2.16 24.92
CA GLY A 34 8.07 -1.81 23.78
C GLY A 34 7.75 -2.66 22.54
N ALA A 35 7.65 -3.98 22.70
CA ALA A 35 7.27 -4.89 21.63
C ALA A 35 5.85 -4.60 21.10
N THR A 36 4.89 -4.37 22.00
CA THR A 36 3.50 -4.05 21.63
C THR A 36 3.43 -2.73 20.85
N THR A 37 4.12 -1.71 21.31
CA THR A 37 4.15 -0.40 20.65
C THR A 37 4.79 -0.49 19.27
N ALA A 38 5.91 -1.22 19.14
CA ALA A 38 6.60 -1.41 17.87
C ALA A 38 5.69 -2.11 16.84
N VAL A 39 5.08 -3.25 17.23
CA VAL A 39 4.19 -3.99 16.33
C VAL A 39 2.93 -3.20 16.01
N PHE A 40 2.32 -2.52 17.00
CA PHE A 40 1.17 -1.68 16.76
C PHE A 40 1.48 -0.53 15.78
N SER A 41 2.67 0.08 15.89
CA SER A 41 3.10 1.13 14.96
C SER A 41 3.19 0.62 13.51
N VAL A 42 3.69 -0.61 13.30
CA VAL A 42 3.74 -1.24 11.98
C VAL A 42 2.32 -1.56 11.49
N VAL A 43 1.49 -2.20 12.32
CA VAL A 43 0.10 -2.54 11.98
C VAL A 43 -0.70 -1.28 11.64
N TYR A 44 -0.57 -0.24 12.45
CA TYR A 44 -1.22 1.04 12.20
C TYR A 44 -0.75 1.67 10.88
N GLY A 45 0.56 1.73 10.66
CA GLY A 45 1.14 2.34 9.45
C GLY A 45 0.78 1.63 8.15
N VAL A 46 0.58 0.30 8.21
CA VAL A 46 0.33 -0.52 7.02
C VAL A 46 -1.16 -0.78 6.80
N LEU A 47 -1.93 -1.09 7.86
CA LEU A 47 -3.33 -1.53 7.72
C LEU A 47 -4.34 -0.42 8.01
N LEU A 48 -4.03 0.54 8.86
CA LEU A 48 -4.99 1.50 9.38
C LEU A 48 -4.77 2.94 8.90
N ARG A 49 -3.54 3.27 8.47
CA ARG A 49 -3.24 4.61 8.00
C ARG A 49 -3.91 4.85 6.65
N PRO A 50 -4.77 5.87 6.51
CA PRO A 50 -5.35 6.23 5.22
C PRO A 50 -4.27 6.58 4.20
N LEU A 51 -4.49 6.23 2.93
CA LEU A 51 -3.64 6.68 1.86
C LEU A 51 -3.66 8.21 1.77
N PRO A 52 -2.54 8.85 1.42
CA PRO A 52 -2.43 10.31 1.39
C PRO A 52 -3.10 10.94 0.15
N TYR A 53 -4.14 10.29 -0.39
CA TYR A 53 -4.83 10.74 -1.61
C TYR A 53 -6.24 11.23 -1.27
N PRO A 54 -6.73 12.30 -1.92
CA PRO A 54 -8.09 12.78 -1.74
C PRO A 54 -9.13 11.69 -2.03
N GLY A 55 -10.07 11.45 -1.10
CA GLY A 55 -11.10 10.42 -1.25
C GLY A 55 -10.51 9.02 -1.45
N ALA A 56 -9.48 8.68 -0.70
CA ALA A 56 -8.79 7.38 -0.76
C ALA A 56 -9.70 6.19 -0.46
N ASP A 57 -10.75 6.39 0.32
CA ASP A 57 -11.82 5.43 0.63
C ASP A 57 -12.61 4.98 -0.62
N ARG A 58 -12.62 5.79 -1.67
CA ARG A 58 -13.27 5.51 -2.96
C ARG A 58 -12.29 5.05 -4.05
N LEU A 59 -10.98 5.02 -3.75
CA LEU A 59 -9.99 4.48 -4.67
C LEU A 59 -9.98 2.97 -4.59
N VAL A 60 -10.23 2.33 -5.72
CA VAL A 60 -10.31 0.87 -5.83
C VAL A 60 -9.37 0.36 -6.90
N ARG A 61 -8.92 -0.86 -6.68
CA ARG A 61 -8.21 -1.67 -7.66
C ARG A 61 -9.19 -2.54 -8.42
N LEU A 62 -8.98 -2.62 -9.72
CA LEU A 62 -9.79 -3.41 -10.63
C LEU A 62 -8.96 -4.57 -11.14
N SER A 63 -9.50 -5.77 -11.05
CA SER A 63 -8.90 -6.98 -11.61
C SER A 63 -9.96 -7.86 -12.25
N GLU A 64 -9.53 -8.71 -13.17
CA GLU A 64 -10.38 -9.66 -13.89
C GLU A 64 -9.88 -11.07 -13.60
N GLU A 65 -10.78 -11.95 -13.23
CA GLU A 65 -10.54 -13.36 -13.00
C GLU A 65 -11.46 -14.20 -13.88
N HIS A 66 -11.00 -15.37 -14.26
CA HIS A 66 -11.77 -16.35 -15.03
C HIS A 66 -11.85 -17.65 -14.23
N PRO A 67 -12.87 -17.80 -13.37
CA PRO A 67 -13.02 -18.96 -12.50
C PRO A 67 -13.05 -20.26 -13.29
N GLY A 68 -12.28 -21.26 -12.85
CA GLY A 68 -12.15 -22.54 -13.53
C GLY A 68 -11.13 -22.55 -14.67
N ALA A 69 -10.58 -21.41 -15.09
CA ALA A 69 -9.50 -21.35 -16.06
C ALA A 69 -8.14 -21.52 -15.37
N VAL A 70 -7.25 -22.31 -15.97
CA VAL A 70 -5.85 -22.41 -15.51
C VAL A 70 -5.06 -21.31 -16.22
N SER A 71 -4.91 -20.17 -15.54
CA SER A 71 -4.12 -19.06 -16.05
C SER A 71 -2.66 -19.18 -15.65
N PRO A 72 -1.71 -18.97 -16.58
CA PRO A 72 -0.30 -18.83 -16.24
C PRO A 72 0.01 -17.52 -15.51
N LEU A 73 -0.83 -16.48 -15.70
CA LEU A 73 -0.71 -15.21 -15.03
C LEU A 73 -1.67 -15.17 -13.82
N ARG A 74 -1.12 -15.33 -12.62
CA ARG A 74 -1.88 -15.18 -11.36
C ARG A 74 -1.97 -13.74 -10.86
N ALA A 75 -1.62 -12.77 -11.70
CA ALA A 75 -1.62 -11.37 -11.30
C ALA A 75 -3.04 -10.78 -11.42
N PRO A 76 -3.48 -9.95 -10.46
CA PRO A 76 -4.78 -9.29 -10.47
C PRO A 76 -4.79 -8.14 -11.50
N MET A 77 -4.91 -8.47 -12.78
CA MET A 77 -4.88 -7.53 -13.91
C MET A 77 -6.25 -7.39 -14.54
N LEU A 78 -6.48 -6.26 -15.20
CA LEU A 78 -7.66 -5.98 -16.01
C LEU A 78 -7.29 -6.04 -17.49
N SER A 79 -8.14 -6.60 -18.33
CA SER A 79 -7.94 -6.57 -19.78
C SER A 79 -8.28 -5.18 -20.35
N ASN A 80 -7.62 -4.80 -21.44
CA ASN A 80 -7.99 -3.60 -22.18
C ASN A 80 -9.43 -3.67 -22.72
N LEU A 81 -9.93 -4.86 -23.01
CA LEU A 81 -11.31 -5.06 -23.47
C LEU A 81 -12.31 -4.64 -22.41
N THR A 82 -12.16 -5.18 -21.20
CA THR A 82 -13.01 -4.83 -20.06
C THR A 82 -12.86 -3.34 -19.70
N TYR A 83 -11.62 -2.82 -19.72
CA TYR A 83 -11.35 -1.41 -19.48
C TYR A 83 -12.17 -0.52 -20.42
N TYR A 84 -12.12 -0.75 -21.73
CA TYR A 84 -12.86 0.05 -22.70
C TYR A 84 -14.37 -0.15 -22.64
N ALA A 85 -14.83 -1.40 -22.48
CA ALA A 85 -16.26 -1.67 -22.40
C ALA A 85 -16.90 -1.00 -21.18
N TRP A 86 -16.19 -1.02 -20.04
CA TRP A 86 -16.70 -0.41 -18.82
C TRP A 86 -16.57 1.13 -18.83
N SER A 87 -15.43 1.67 -19.30
CA SER A 87 -15.21 3.10 -19.35
C SER A 87 -16.07 3.85 -20.38
N ALA A 88 -16.68 3.14 -21.33
CA ALA A 88 -17.57 3.74 -22.33
C ALA A 88 -18.85 4.35 -21.73
N SER A 89 -19.40 3.76 -20.66
CA SER A 89 -20.65 4.22 -20.03
C SER A 89 -20.70 3.85 -18.55
N PRO A 90 -19.82 4.42 -17.71
CA PRO A 90 -19.71 4.03 -16.31
C PRO A 90 -20.84 4.66 -15.48
N ARG A 91 -21.56 3.82 -14.73
CA ARG A 91 -22.60 4.25 -13.79
C ARG A 91 -22.08 4.34 -12.36
N THR A 92 -21.18 3.42 -11.97
CA THR A 92 -20.63 3.30 -10.62
C THR A 92 -19.28 3.97 -10.45
N VAL A 93 -18.54 4.18 -11.54
CA VAL A 93 -17.18 4.74 -11.55
C VAL A 93 -17.20 6.19 -12.02
N ASP A 94 -16.46 7.04 -11.33
CA ASP A 94 -16.25 8.46 -11.65
C ASP A 94 -15.05 8.66 -12.58
N GLN A 95 -13.94 7.98 -12.26
CA GLN A 95 -12.69 8.06 -13.02
C GLN A 95 -12.07 6.68 -13.17
N PHE A 96 -11.52 6.40 -14.37
CA PHE A 96 -10.68 5.24 -14.63
C PHE A 96 -9.23 5.65 -14.82
N SER A 97 -8.35 4.79 -14.38
CA SER A 97 -6.92 4.87 -14.62
C SER A 97 -6.33 3.48 -14.74
N GLY A 98 -5.10 3.41 -15.22
CA GLY A 98 -4.36 2.15 -15.28
C GLY A 98 -2.88 2.40 -15.26
N TYR A 99 -2.15 1.37 -14.85
CA TYR A 99 -0.70 1.41 -14.86
C TYR A 99 -0.12 0.03 -15.15
N ARG A 100 1.17 0.01 -15.48
CA ARG A 100 1.99 -1.17 -15.60
C ARG A 100 3.37 -0.85 -15.05
N SER A 101 3.85 -1.62 -14.07
CA SER A 101 5.21 -1.48 -13.57
C SER A 101 6.20 -1.86 -14.67
N SER A 102 7.22 -1.07 -14.83
CA SER A 102 8.24 -1.20 -15.88
C SER A 102 9.59 -0.76 -15.34
N ALA A 103 10.66 -1.24 -15.93
CA ALA A 103 12.00 -0.76 -15.65
C ALA A 103 12.61 -0.29 -16.97
N TYR A 104 13.23 0.88 -16.95
CA TYR A 104 13.73 1.58 -18.11
C TYR A 104 15.25 1.77 -18.04
N THR A 105 15.91 1.69 -19.16
CA THR A 105 17.30 2.10 -19.29
C THR A 105 17.32 3.56 -19.73
N VAL A 106 17.73 4.44 -18.83
CA VAL A 106 17.85 5.88 -19.11
C VAL A 106 19.32 6.19 -19.38
N THR A 107 19.62 6.72 -20.56
CA THR A 107 20.95 7.15 -20.95
C THR A 107 21.03 8.67 -21.01
N ARG A 108 21.97 9.23 -20.27
CA ARG A 108 22.29 10.65 -20.25
C ARG A 108 23.81 10.84 -20.32
N ASP A 109 24.26 11.71 -21.19
CA ASP A 109 25.69 12.06 -21.33
C ASP A 109 26.59 10.80 -21.50
N GLY A 110 26.08 9.77 -22.21
CA GLY A 110 26.77 8.49 -22.43
C GLY A 110 26.73 7.52 -21.26
N VAL A 111 26.13 7.86 -20.12
CA VAL A 111 25.99 6.98 -18.96
C VAL A 111 24.57 6.41 -18.92
N SER A 112 24.46 5.07 -18.96
CA SER A 112 23.19 4.36 -18.85
C SER A 112 22.94 3.92 -17.42
N SER A 113 21.70 4.09 -16.97
CA SER A 113 21.21 3.64 -15.66
C SER A 113 19.87 2.95 -15.78
N ARG A 114 19.68 1.85 -15.08
CA ARG A 114 18.37 1.19 -14.98
C ARG A 114 17.54 1.86 -13.89
N LEU A 115 16.36 2.33 -14.23
CA LEU A 115 15.43 3.00 -13.34
C LEU A 115 14.13 2.23 -13.27
N GLU A 116 13.66 1.95 -12.06
CA GLU A 116 12.31 1.45 -11.85
C GLU A 116 11.29 2.56 -12.11
N GLY A 117 10.17 2.21 -12.73
CA GLY A 117 9.13 3.18 -13.06
C GLY A 117 7.81 2.51 -13.41
N ALA A 118 6.93 3.26 -14.04
CA ALA A 118 5.67 2.71 -14.52
C ALA A 118 5.19 3.44 -15.78
N ASP A 119 4.55 2.67 -16.68
CA ASP A 119 3.64 3.25 -17.66
C ASP A 119 2.33 3.58 -16.95
N VAL A 120 1.79 4.76 -17.11
CA VAL A 120 0.56 5.19 -16.46
C VAL A 120 -0.35 5.93 -17.42
N THR A 121 -1.67 5.80 -17.25
CA THR A 121 -2.61 6.63 -18.01
C THR A 121 -2.52 8.07 -17.52
N PRO A 122 -2.76 9.06 -18.39
CA PRO A 122 -2.74 10.49 -18.02
C PRO A 122 -3.66 10.83 -16.85
N SER A 123 -4.79 10.14 -16.74
CA SER A 123 -5.79 10.32 -15.69
C SER A 123 -5.29 10.00 -14.27
N LEU A 124 -4.16 9.26 -14.13
CA LEU A 124 -3.66 8.80 -12.84
C LEU A 124 -3.38 9.95 -11.87
N PHE A 125 -2.63 10.95 -12.31
CA PHE A 125 -2.21 12.05 -11.43
C PHE A 125 -3.38 12.88 -10.93
N ALA A 126 -4.34 13.15 -11.83
CA ALA A 126 -5.59 13.83 -11.46
C ALA A 126 -6.43 12.99 -10.50
N MET A 127 -6.50 11.66 -10.71
CA MET A 127 -7.18 10.73 -9.82
C MET A 127 -6.55 10.74 -8.42
N LEU A 128 -5.22 10.81 -8.32
CA LEU A 128 -4.51 10.88 -7.04
C LEU A 128 -4.52 12.30 -6.42
N GLY A 129 -5.07 13.29 -7.12
CA GLY A 129 -5.12 14.68 -6.65
C GLY A 129 -3.76 15.37 -6.65
N GLU A 130 -2.83 14.86 -7.46
CA GLU A 130 -1.47 15.35 -7.50
C GLU A 130 -1.29 16.53 -8.47
N THR A 131 -0.35 17.40 -8.12
CA THR A 131 0.09 18.52 -8.97
C THR A 131 1.60 18.44 -9.14
N PRO A 132 2.15 18.79 -10.31
CA PRO A 132 3.59 18.73 -10.53
C PRO A 132 4.34 19.79 -9.68
N ALA A 133 5.58 19.48 -9.29
CA ALA A 133 6.51 20.45 -8.71
C ALA A 133 7.13 21.33 -9.79
N LEU A 134 7.46 20.72 -10.94
CA LEU A 134 7.99 21.42 -12.12
C LEU A 134 7.29 20.91 -13.37
N GLY A 135 7.07 21.79 -14.35
CA GLY A 135 6.50 21.43 -15.64
C GLY A 135 5.05 20.96 -15.56
N ARG A 136 4.75 19.82 -16.19
CA ARG A 136 3.41 19.23 -16.27
C ARG A 136 3.41 17.72 -16.08
N PHE A 137 2.27 17.16 -15.72
CA PHE A 137 2.01 15.72 -15.83
C PHE A 137 1.63 15.30 -17.25
N LEU A 138 1.45 14.01 -17.44
CA LEU A 138 1.01 13.41 -18.71
C LEU A 138 -0.38 13.93 -19.09
N ARG A 139 -0.63 14.01 -20.41
CA ARG A 139 -1.90 14.47 -21.01
C ARG A 139 -2.40 13.43 -22.00
N ASP A 140 -3.68 13.50 -22.35
CA ASP A 140 -4.27 12.58 -23.32
C ASP A 140 -3.62 12.67 -24.72
N ASP A 141 -3.01 13.80 -25.04
CA ASP A 141 -2.23 13.94 -26.28
C ASP A 141 -0.94 13.11 -26.26
N ASP A 142 -0.36 12.87 -25.10
CA ASP A 142 0.90 12.12 -24.95
C ASP A 142 0.71 10.60 -25.22
N VAL A 143 -0.52 10.08 -25.22
CA VAL A 143 -0.85 8.68 -25.52
C VAL A 143 -1.37 8.45 -26.95
N LYS A 144 -1.47 9.50 -27.77
CA LYS A 144 -1.90 9.40 -29.17
C LYS A 144 -0.81 8.74 -30.04
N THR A 145 -1.24 8.02 -31.05
CA THR A 145 -0.32 7.43 -32.01
C THR A 145 0.51 8.49 -32.70
N GLY A 146 1.83 8.34 -32.70
CA GLY A 146 2.76 9.28 -33.29
C GLY A 146 3.17 10.46 -32.42
N SER A 147 2.67 10.55 -31.17
CA SER A 147 3.15 11.55 -30.22
C SER A 147 4.61 11.32 -29.86
N ALA A 148 5.31 12.42 -29.56
CA ALA A 148 6.65 12.36 -29.01
C ALA A 148 6.65 11.60 -27.68
N THR A 149 7.67 10.79 -27.46
CA THR A 149 7.83 10.09 -26.16
C THR A 149 8.15 11.10 -25.08
N VAL A 150 7.39 11.06 -24.00
CA VAL A 150 7.57 11.96 -22.85
C VAL A 150 7.68 11.16 -21.56
N ALA A 151 8.33 11.74 -20.54
CA ALA A 151 8.42 11.14 -19.22
C ALA A 151 8.24 12.20 -18.13
N VAL A 152 7.72 11.74 -16.99
CA VAL A 152 7.62 12.53 -15.74
C VAL A 152 8.53 11.87 -14.72
N LEU A 153 9.35 12.65 -14.04
CA LEU A 153 10.23 12.17 -12.98
C LEU A 153 9.52 12.21 -11.62
N SER A 154 9.82 11.24 -10.75
CA SER A 154 9.55 11.41 -9.33
C SER A 154 10.53 12.42 -8.72
N ASP A 155 10.18 13.04 -7.60
CA ASP A 155 11.11 13.91 -6.85
C ASP A 155 12.39 13.15 -6.52
N ARG A 156 12.28 11.89 -6.13
CA ARG A 156 13.42 11.03 -5.84
C ARG A 156 14.29 10.79 -7.08
N GLY A 157 13.66 10.44 -8.22
CA GLY A 157 14.36 10.26 -9.50
C GLY A 157 15.08 11.53 -9.93
N TRP A 158 14.45 12.68 -9.79
CA TRP A 158 15.05 13.98 -10.10
C TRP A 158 16.26 14.30 -9.21
N ARG A 159 16.18 14.04 -7.90
CA ARG A 159 17.30 14.26 -6.97
C ARG A 159 18.45 13.29 -7.20
N GLU A 160 18.17 12.00 -7.27
CA GLU A 160 19.20 10.96 -7.32
C GLU A 160 19.87 10.83 -8.68
N ARG A 161 19.15 11.12 -9.79
CA ARG A 161 19.63 10.88 -11.15
C ARG A 161 19.88 12.13 -11.99
N PHE A 162 19.28 13.24 -11.58
CA PHE A 162 19.35 14.49 -12.34
C PHE A 162 19.85 15.68 -11.50
N ASN A 163 20.47 15.42 -10.33
CA ASN A 163 21.13 16.41 -9.46
C ASN A 163 20.24 17.61 -9.12
N THR A 164 18.94 17.43 -9.03
CA THR A 164 17.98 18.50 -8.73
C THR A 164 18.04 19.67 -9.73
N ASP A 165 18.43 19.40 -10.98
CA ASP A 165 18.54 20.41 -12.03
C ASP A 165 17.15 20.87 -12.49
N PRO A 166 16.72 22.10 -12.24
CA PRO A 166 15.37 22.57 -12.62
C PRO A 166 15.24 22.71 -14.15
N SER A 167 16.32 22.81 -14.89
CA SER A 167 16.35 22.91 -16.34
C SER A 167 16.09 21.56 -17.03
N ILE A 168 15.83 20.48 -16.26
CA ILE A 168 15.55 19.15 -16.81
C ILE A 168 14.22 19.10 -17.59
N VAL A 169 13.24 19.95 -17.23
CA VAL A 169 11.96 20.04 -17.93
C VAL A 169 12.20 20.61 -19.33
N GLY A 170 11.76 19.87 -20.35
CA GLY A 170 12.00 20.16 -21.75
C GLY A 170 13.28 19.53 -22.32
N ARG A 171 14.14 18.95 -21.50
CA ARG A 171 15.35 18.24 -22.00
C ARG A 171 15.02 16.88 -22.57
N GLY A 172 15.72 16.55 -23.65
CA GLY A 172 15.76 15.21 -24.21
C GLY A 172 16.68 14.27 -23.41
N VAL A 173 16.21 13.07 -23.19
CA VAL A 173 16.97 11.93 -22.65
C VAL A 173 16.70 10.73 -23.52
N ASP A 174 17.61 9.73 -23.51
CA ASP A 174 17.31 8.46 -24.17
C ASP A 174 16.71 7.50 -23.15
N ILE A 175 15.57 6.92 -23.50
CA ILE A 175 14.89 5.89 -22.69
C ILE A 175 14.70 4.65 -23.55
N ASP A 176 15.37 3.56 -23.19
CA ASP A 176 15.38 2.29 -23.92
C ASP A 176 15.76 2.45 -25.40
N GLY A 177 16.77 3.29 -25.70
CA GLY A 177 17.24 3.55 -27.06
C GLY A 177 16.34 4.47 -27.87
N ARG A 178 15.41 5.19 -27.24
CA ARG A 178 14.48 6.13 -27.90
C ARG A 178 14.56 7.51 -27.26
N PRO A 179 14.60 8.57 -28.07
CA PRO A 179 14.56 9.92 -27.55
C PRO A 179 13.22 10.20 -26.86
N ALA A 180 13.30 10.69 -25.61
CA ALA A 180 12.16 11.08 -24.81
C ALA A 180 12.41 12.46 -24.21
N THR A 181 11.36 13.21 -23.94
CA THR A 181 11.45 14.52 -23.30
C THR A 181 10.90 14.45 -21.87
N ILE A 182 11.65 14.94 -20.90
CA ILE A 182 11.14 15.11 -19.54
C ILE A 182 10.18 16.30 -19.51
N VAL A 183 8.91 16.05 -19.23
CA VAL A 183 7.86 17.09 -19.26
C VAL A 183 7.50 17.63 -17.89
N GLY A 184 7.92 16.94 -16.81
CA GLY A 184 7.64 17.40 -15.47
C GLY A 184 8.32 16.57 -14.38
N VAL A 185 8.22 17.10 -13.17
CA VAL A 185 8.71 16.47 -11.94
C VAL A 185 7.57 16.48 -10.92
N ALA A 186 7.30 15.35 -10.31
CA ALA A 186 6.30 15.22 -9.26
C ALA A 186 6.78 15.86 -7.95
N ARG A 187 5.83 16.17 -7.06
CA ARG A 187 6.13 16.64 -5.70
C ARG A 187 6.74 15.52 -4.84
N PRO A 188 7.51 15.87 -3.79
CA PRO A 188 7.94 14.91 -2.80
C PRO A 188 6.74 14.15 -2.19
N GLY A 189 6.91 12.84 -1.99
CA GLY A 189 5.90 12.00 -1.34
C GLY A 189 5.01 11.21 -2.29
N LEU A 190 4.95 11.52 -3.58
CA LEU A 190 4.25 10.68 -4.55
C LEU A 190 5.04 9.37 -4.75
N ALA A 191 4.49 8.28 -4.25
CA ALA A 191 5.06 6.93 -4.28
C ALA A 191 4.08 5.96 -4.95
N PHE A 192 3.97 6.05 -6.26
CA PHE A 192 3.07 5.22 -7.05
C PHE A 192 3.79 4.57 -8.24
N PRO A 193 3.60 3.29 -8.52
CA PRO A 193 2.82 2.29 -7.78
C PRO A 193 3.49 1.86 -6.45
N ASN A 194 4.74 2.20 -6.24
CA ASN A 194 5.55 1.95 -5.06
C ASN A 194 6.61 3.05 -4.88
N HIS A 195 7.37 2.98 -3.80
CA HIS A 195 8.43 3.96 -3.49
C HIS A 195 9.64 3.91 -4.44
N ASP A 196 9.79 2.82 -5.21
CA ASP A 196 10.95 2.65 -6.09
C ASP A 196 10.75 3.27 -7.48
N ALA A 197 9.53 3.70 -7.80
CA ALA A 197 9.24 4.35 -9.06
C ALA A 197 9.95 5.72 -9.15
N LEU A 198 10.89 5.83 -10.08
CA LEU A 198 11.70 7.02 -10.33
C LEU A 198 11.20 7.84 -11.52
N LEU A 199 10.41 7.21 -12.41
CA LEU A 199 9.81 7.88 -13.56
C LEU A 199 8.50 7.23 -14.00
N TRP A 200 7.68 8.02 -14.67
CA TRP A 200 6.43 7.58 -15.31
C TRP A 200 6.41 7.92 -16.77
N MET A 201 5.98 6.95 -17.59
CA MET A 201 5.78 7.12 -19.02
C MET A 201 4.30 6.93 -19.39
N PRO A 202 3.87 7.44 -20.57
CA PRO A 202 2.49 7.29 -21.01
C PRO A 202 2.14 5.82 -21.27
N LEU A 203 1.09 5.31 -20.63
CA LEU A 203 0.50 4.00 -20.92
C LEU A 203 -0.46 4.13 -22.10
N VAL A 204 -0.07 3.60 -23.24
CA VAL A 204 -0.98 3.43 -24.39
C VAL A 204 -1.77 2.14 -24.19
N ILE A 205 -3.06 2.24 -23.94
CA ILE A 205 -3.97 1.08 -23.87
C ILE A 205 -4.48 0.85 -25.30
N PRO A 206 -4.20 -0.32 -25.93
CA PRO A 206 -4.69 -0.59 -27.28
C PRO A 206 -6.23 -0.64 -27.28
N ALA A 207 -6.84 0.15 -28.12
CA ALA A 207 -8.29 0.07 -28.33
C ALA A 207 -8.66 -1.30 -28.91
N PRO A 208 -9.84 -1.86 -28.58
CA PRO A 208 -10.39 -3.04 -29.24
C PRO A 208 -10.46 -2.77 -30.74
N ALA A 209 -10.01 -3.71 -31.58
CA ALA A 209 -10.16 -3.56 -33.02
C ALA A 209 -11.63 -3.60 -33.39
N ALA A 210 -12.08 -2.67 -34.25
CA ALA A 210 -13.46 -2.60 -34.69
C ALA A 210 -13.94 -3.87 -35.44
N ASP A 211 -13.01 -4.64 -36.00
CA ASP A 211 -13.21 -5.88 -36.72
C ASP A 211 -12.88 -7.14 -35.92
N ALA A 212 -12.72 -7.00 -34.59
CA ALA A 212 -12.47 -8.12 -33.67
C ALA A 212 -13.63 -9.17 -33.63
N VAL A 213 -14.70 -8.96 -34.38
CA VAL A 213 -15.83 -9.88 -34.57
C VAL A 213 -15.41 -11.28 -35.05
N ALA A 214 -14.21 -11.43 -35.59
CA ALA A 214 -13.68 -12.72 -36.08
C ALA A 214 -12.64 -13.38 -35.15
N GLY A 215 -12.44 -12.93 -33.92
CA GLY A 215 -11.68 -13.64 -32.88
C GLY A 215 -10.17 -13.81 -33.15
N ARG A 216 -9.61 -13.34 -34.27
CA ARG A 216 -8.27 -13.68 -34.72
C ARG A 216 -7.22 -12.56 -34.63
N ARG A 217 -7.60 -11.28 -34.51
CA ARG A 217 -6.64 -10.13 -34.63
C ARG A 217 -6.76 -9.04 -33.58
N GLY A 218 -7.51 -9.22 -32.52
CA GLY A 218 -7.59 -8.21 -31.46
C GLY A 218 -6.25 -8.08 -30.69
N ARG A 219 -5.69 -6.88 -30.61
CA ARG A 219 -4.56 -6.60 -29.70
C ARG A 219 -5.06 -6.62 -28.29
N MET A 220 -4.78 -7.69 -27.58
CA MET A 220 -5.07 -7.79 -26.14
C MET A 220 -3.87 -7.32 -25.35
N SER A 221 -4.13 -6.54 -24.34
CA SER A 221 -3.16 -6.14 -23.32
C SER A 221 -3.81 -6.18 -21.94
N VAL A 222 -2.98 -6.29 -20.93
CA VAL A 222 -3.39 -6.26 -19.53
C VAL A 222 -2.72 -5.11 -18.81
N LEU A 223 -3.41 -4.59 -17.83
CA LEU A 223 -2.95 -3.47 -17.01
C LEU A 223 -3.44 -3.67 -15.57
N PHE A 224 -2.82 -3.01 -14.64
CA PHE A 224 -3.37 -2.85 -13.32
C PHE A 224 -4.42 -1.74 -13.36
N GLY A 225 -5.69 -2.12 -13.28
CA GLY A 225 -6.80 -1.18 -13.32
C GLY A 225 -6.97 -0.46 -11.98
N LEU A 226 -7.27 0.82 -12.07
CA LEU A 226 -7.65 1.66 -10.94
C LEU A 226 -8.93 2.40 -11.29
N ALA A 227 -9.74 2.66 -10.27
CA ALA A 227 -10.91 3.51 -10.43
C ALA A 227 -11.16 4.34 -9.17
N ARG A 228 -11.85 5.44 -9.36
CA ARG A 228 -12.51 6.18 -8.29
C ARG A 228 -14.00 5.90 -8.37
N LEU A 229 -14.59 5.33 -7.33
CA LEU A 229 -16.02 5.12 -7.26
C LEU A 229 -16.77 6.44 -7.07
N LYS A 230 -17.98 6.53 -7.62
CA LYS A 230 -18.88 7.64 -7.33
C LYS A 230 -19.27 7.68 -5.85
N PRO A 231 -19.61 8.84 -5.29
CA PRO A 231 -20.04 8.93 -3.90
C PRO A 231 -21.23 8.00 -3.61
N GLY A 232 -21.16 7.25 -2.50
CA GLY A 232 -22.22 6.34 -2.06
C GLY A 232 -22.29 5.00 -2.80
N VAL A 233 -21.42 4.73 -3.77
CA VAL A 233 -21.35 3.45 -4.47
C VAL A 233 -20.53 2.45 -3.66
N ALA A 234 -21.14 1.27 -3.40
CA ALA A 234 -20.42 0.17 -2.77
C ALA A 234 -19.55 -0.58 -3.80
N PRO A 235 -18.38 -1.13 -3.42
CA PRO A 235 -17.53 -1.92 -4.32
C PRO A 235 -18.27 -3.05 -5.04
N ALA A 236 -19.19 -3.75 -4.38
CA ALA A 236 -19.98 -4.83 -4.97
C ALA A 236 -20.87 -4.37 -6.14
N GLN A 237 -21.36 -3.13 -6.13
CA GLN A 237 -22.13 -2.58 -7.24
C GLN A 237 -21.24 -2.34 -8.47
N ALA A 238 -20.04 -1.81 -8.24
CA ALA A 238 -19.04 -1.62 -9.28
C ALA A 238 -18.52 -2.96 -9.83
N GLU A 239 -18.38 -3.97 -8.98
CA GLU A 239 -18.01 -5.33 -9.36
C GLU A 239 -19.05 -5.96 -10.30
N ALA A 240 -20.33 -5.82 -9.98
CA ALA A 240 -21.42 -6.29 -10.82
C ALA A 240 -21.44 -5.59 -12.19
N GLU A 241 -21.27 -4.26 -12.23
CA GLU A 241 -21.20 -3.48 -13.46
C GLU A 241 -19.99 -3.86 -14.30
N GLY A 242 -18.79 -3.93 -13.69
CA GLY A 242 -17.56 -4.33 -14.36
C GLY A 242 -17.62 -5.75 -14.92
N THR A 243 -18.21 -6.69 -14.18
CA THR A 243 -18.45 -8.06 -14.63
C THR A 243 -19.39 -8.11 -15.84
N ALA A 244 -20.47 -7.33 -15.82
CA ALA A 244 -21.37 -7.23 -16.97
C ALA A 244 -20.65 -6.62 -18.20
N ALA A 245 -19.84 -5.60 -18.00
CA ALA A 245 -19.02 -5.01 -19.07
C ALA A 245 -18.01 -6.04 -19.63
N ALA A 246 -17.32 -6.78 -18.77
CA ALA A 246 -16.37 -7.82 -19.19
C ALA A 246 -17.05 -8.90 -20.04
N ARG A 247 -18.23 -9.36 -19.63
CA ARG A 247 -19.01 -10.38 -20.34
C ARG A 247 -19.59 -9.89 -21.66
N SER A 248 -19.77 -8.60 -21.84
CA SER A 248 -20.21 -8.02 -23.12
C SER A 248 -19.12 -8.00 -24.20
N THR A 249 -17.86 -8.26 -23.85
CA THR A 249 -16.74 -8.21 -24.79
C THR A 249 -16.55 -9.52 -25.54
N VAL A 250 -16.17 -9.42 -26.84
CA VAL A 250 -15.74 -10.58 -27.63
C VAL A 250 -14.28 -10.86 -27.30
N ARG A 251 -14.00 -12.03 -26.77
CA ARG A 251 -12.66 -12.42 -26.34
C ARG A 251 -11.84 -13.01 -27.50
N PRO A 252 -10.69 -12.42 -27.85
CA PRO A 252 -9.79 -13.03 -28.82
C PRO A 252 -9.11 -14.28 -28.24
N MET A 253 -8.66 -15.19 -29.11
CA MET A 253 -7.94 -16.40 -28.67
C MET A 253 -6.70 -16.06 -27.78
N ALA A 254 -6.07 -14.91 -28.00
CA ALA A 254 -4.95 -14.43 -27.17
C ALA A 254 -5.35 -14.23 -25.70
N ALA A 255 -6.63 -14.04 -25.39
CA ALA A 255 -7.11 -13.97 -24.01
C ALA A 255 -6.86 -15.27 -23.25
N ASN A 256 -6.95 -16.40 -23.94
CA ASN A 256 -6.72 -17.72 -23.34
C ASN A 256 -5.26 -17.91 -22.88
N LEU A 257 -4.30 -17.21 -23.49
CA LEU A 257 -2.90 -17.24 -23.07
C LEU A 257 -2.67 -16.47 -21.76
N LEU A 258 -3.47 -15.46 -21.51
CA LEU A 258 -3.35 -14.60 -20.32
C LEU A 258 -4.22 -15.06 -19.16
N PHE A 259 -5.47 -15.39 -19.44
CA PHE A 259 -6.46 -15.74 -18.43
C PHE A 259 -6.82 -17.23 -18.39
N GLY A 260 -6.28 -18.05 -19.29
CA GLY A 260 -6.61 -19.47 -19.43
C GLY A 260 -7.85 -19.72 -20.30
N ILE A 261 -8.06 -21.01 -20.61
CA ILE A 261 -9.18 -21.47 -21.45
C ILE A 261 -10.39 -21.73 -20.56
N GLY A 262 -11.54 -21.18 -20.94
CA GLY A 262 -12.81 -21.36 -20.23
C GLY A 262 -13.04 -20.30 -19.15
N GLY A 263 -14.15 -20.44 -18.45
CA GLY A 263 -14.59 -19.51 -17.43
C GLY A 263 -15.17 -18.20 -18.00
N GLU A 264 -16.25 -17.73 -17.41
CA GLU A 264 -16.74 -16.39 -17.69
C GLU A 264 -15.94 -15.36 -16.88
N PRO A 265 -15.66 -14.17 -17.44
CA PRO A 265 -14.96 -13.15 -16.70
C PRO A 265 -15.77 -12.67 -15.50
N VAL A 266 -15.09 -12.51 -14.40
CA VAL A 266 -15.57 -11.86 -13.18
C VAL A 266 -14.60 -10.73 -12.85
N VAL A 267 -15.14 -9.53 -12.68
CA VAL A 267 -14.33 -8.38 -12.25
C VAL A 267 -14.40 -8.27 -10.74
N HIS A 268 -13.26 -8.11 -10.10
CA HIS A 268 -13.13 -7.83 -8.68
C HIS A 268 -12.79 -6.36 -8.46
N VAL A 269 -13.48 -5.75 -7.51
CA VAL A 269 -13.32 -4.36 -7.11
C VAL A 269 -12.96 -4.32 -5.64
N ARG A 270 -11.71 -4.02 -5.34
CA ARG A 270 -11.19 -3.99 -3.96
C ARG A 270 -10.64 -2.63 -3.59
N GLY A 271 -10.85 -2.23 -2.35
CA GLY A 271 -10.23 -1.01 -1.83
C GLY A 271 -8.70 -1.05 -2.05
N MET A 272 -8.11 0.08 -2.39
CA MET A 272 -6.68 0.14 -2.71
C MET A 272 -5.81 -0.31 -1.52
N VAL A 273 -6.19 0.06 -0.29
CA VAL A 273 -5.50 -0.39 0.93
C VAL A 273 -5.63 -1.90 1.12
N ASP A 274 -6.84 -2.44 0.93
CA ASP A 274 -7.09 -3.87 1.10
C ASP A 274 -6.26 -4.68 0.11
N GLU A 275 -6.20 -4.27 -1.15
CA GLU A 275 -5.39 -4.94 -2.17
C GLU A 275 -3.90 -4.89 -1.86
N MET A 276 -3.37 -3.73 -1.45
CA MET A 276 -1.96 -3.58 -1.09
C MET A 276 -1.57 -4.41 0.13
N THR A 277 -2.51 -4.69 1.02
CA THR A 277 -2.25 -5.39 2.29
C THR A 277 -2.65 -6.86 2.28
N LEU A 278 -3.32 -7.36 1.25
CA LEU A 278 -3.83 -8.74 1.17
C LEU A 278 -2.80 -9.80 1.57
N THR A 279 -1.59 -9.70 1.02
CA THR A 279 -0.53 -10.71 1.22
C THR A 279 0.09 -10.63 2.62
N ILE A 280 0.21 -9.42 3.18
CA ILE A 280 0.92 -9.19 4.44
C ILE A 280 -0.02 -9.15 5.65
N ARG A 281 -1.31 -8.89 5.45
CA ARG A 281 -2.32 -8.80 6.51
C ARG A 281 -2.37 -10.02 7.43
N PRO A 282 -2.40 -11.28 6.93
CA PRO A 282 -2.40 -12.45 7.79
C PRO A 282 -1.15 -12.53 8.68
N ALA A 283 0.04 -12.25 8.11
CA ALA A 283 1.29 -12.25 8.86
C ALA A 283 1.30 -11.17 9.95
N LEU A 284 0.83 -9.97 9.65
CA LEU A 284 0.73 -8.89 10.64
C LEU A 284 -0.27 -9.19 11.74
N LEU A 285 -1.40 -9.84 11.44
CA LEU A 285 -2.37 -10.27 12.45
C LEU A 285 -1.80 -11.35 13.38
N VAL A 286 -1.08 -12.33 12.84
CA VAL A 286 -0.39 -13.35 13.64
C VAL A 286 0.67 -12.73 14.54
N LEU A 287 1.45 -11.79 14.00
CA LEU A 287 2.45 -11.07 14.77
C LEU A 287 1.81 -10.24 15.90
N ALA A 288 0.72 -9.53 15.62
CA ALA A 288 -0.02 -8.76 16.61
C ALA A 288 -0.59 -9.65 17.72
N ALA A 289 -1.16 -10.81 17.36
CA ALA A 289 -1.65 -11.78 18.33
C ALA A 289 -0.51 -12.33 19.22
N GLY A 290 0.64 -12.68 18.63
CA GLY A 290 1.81 -13.13 19.36
C GLY A 290 2.30 -12.11 20.39
N VAL A 291 2.39 -10.84 19.99
CA VAL A 291 2.81 -9.76 20.91
C VAL A 291 1.77 -9.49 22.00
N ALA A 292 0.47 -9.60 21.68
CA ALA A 292 -0.58 -9.52 22.68
C ALA A 292 -0.44 -10.65 23.75
N CYS A 293 -0.11 -11.87 23.33
CA CYS A 293 0.18 -12.96 24.26
C CYS A 293 1.41 -12.66 25.13
N VAL A 294 2.48 -12.11 24.56
CA VAL A 294 3.67 -11.71 25.34
C VAL A 294 3.32 -10.66 26.38
N LEU A 295 2.50 -9.68 26.02
CA LEU A 295 2.03 -8.66 26.97
C LEU A 295 1.20 -9.27 28.11
N LEU A 296 0.30 -10.21 27.81
CA LEU A 296 -0.48 -10.93 28.82
C LEU A 296 0.43 -11.72 29.77
N ILE A 297 1.45 -12.42 29.23
CA ILE A 297 2.45 -13.12 30.05
C ILE A 297 3.21 -12.14 30.94
N ALA A 298 3.61 -10.99 30.40
CA ALA A 298 4.28 -9.93 31.15
C ALA A 298 3.41 -9.42 32.30
N CYS A 299 2.13 -9.14 32.03
CA CYS A 299 1.16 -8.73 33.04
C CYS A 299 0.97 -9.81 34.13
N ALA A 300 0.82 -11.08 33.74
CA ALA A 300 0.69 -12.20 34.66
C ALA A 300 1.93 -12.35 35.55
N ASN A 301 3.13 -12.24 34.97
CA ASN A 301 4.39 -12.31 35.71
C ASN A 301 4.49 -11.17 36.74
N VAL A 302 4.15 -9.96 36.35
CA VAL A 302 4.13 -8.81 37.26
C VAL A 302 3.09 -9.01 38.37
N ALA A 303 1.87 -9.48 38.04
CA ALA A 303 0.85 -9.80 39.03
C ALA A 303 1.32 -10.87 40.02
N ASN A 304 1.92 -11.95 39.54
CA ASN A 304 2.48 -13.03 40.39
C ASN A 304 3.60 -12.51 41.31
N LEU A 305 4.45 -11.63 40.81
CA LEU A 305 5.50 -10.97 41.60
C LEU A 305 4.90 -10.14 42.74
N PHE A 306 3.82 -9.40 42.50
CA PHE A 306 3.11 -8.62 43.56
C PHE A 306 2.41 -9.53 44.57
N LEU A 307 1.76 -10.61 44.10
CA LEU A 307 1.10 -11.58 45.02
C LEU A 307 2.12 -12.27 45.92
N ALA A 308 3.22 -12.79 45.39
CA ALA A 308 4.28 -13.39 46.16
C ALA A 308 4.83 -12.47 47.25
N ARG A 309 4.91 -11.16 46.94
CA ARG A 309 5.38 -10.17 47.88
C ARG A 309 4.33 -9.83 48.95
N GLY A 310 3.04 -9.81 48.59
CA GLY A 310 1.93 -9.64 49.52
C GLY A 310 1.98 -10.74 50.62
N VAL A 311 2.07 -11.98 50.22
CA VAL A 311 2.16 -13.13 51.14
C VAL A 311 3.42 -13.07 52.03
N ALA A 312 4.57 -12.69 51.52
CA ALA A 312 5.79 -12.51 52.31
C ALA A 312 5.62 -11.41 53.38
N ARG A 313 4.92 -10.32 53.05
CA ARG A 313 4.67 -9.23 53.96
C ARG A 313 3.64 -9.58 55.05
N GLU A 314 2.61 -10.34 54.71
CA GLU A 314 1.65 -10.86 55.69
C GLU A 314 2.32 -11.75 56.74
N ARG A 315 3.26 -12.65 56.29
CA ARG A 315 4.05 -13.47 57.22
C ARG A 315 4.95 -12.65 58.11
N GLU A 316 5.60 -11.59 57.60
CA GLU A 316 6.42 -10.68 58.41
C GLU A 316 5.58 -9.95 59.47
N LEU A 317 4.39 -9.46 59.08
CA LEU A 317 3.47 -8.80 59.97
C LEU A 317 2.91 -9.75 61.05
N ALA A 318 2.59 -11.00 60.67
CA ALA A 318 2.13 -12.04 61.61
C ALA A 318 3.22 -12.38 62.65
N VAL A 319 4.49 -12.52 62.24
CA VAL A 319 5.62 -12.75 63.14
C VAL A 319 5.82 -11.55 64.07
N ARG A 320 5.77 -10.32 63.56
CA ARG A 320 5.87 -9.13 64.41
C ARG A 320 4.75 -9.03 65.44
N ALA A 321 3.52 -9.34 65.05
CA ALA A 321 2.37 -9.37 65.93
C ALA A 321 2.52 -10.47 67.04
N ALA A 322 3.04 -11.63 66.68
CA ALA A 322 3.30 -12.73 67.60
C ALA A 322 4.40 -12.42 68.66
N ILE A 323 5.34 -11.54 68.33
CA ILE A 323 6.43 -11.08 69.22
C ILE A 323 6.04 -9.86 70.04
N GLY A 324 4.76 -9.35 69.90
CA GLY A 324 4.26 -8.23 70.67
C GLY A 324 4.68 -6.83 70.20
N ALA A 325 5.20 -6.70 68.99
CA ALA A 325 5.52 -5.42 68.38
C ALA A 325 4.23 -4.73 67.93
N SER A 326 3.88 -3.61 68.57
CA SER A 326 2.73 -2.78 68.13
C SER A 326 2.92 -2.27 66.71
N ALA A 327 1.83 -2.30 65.92
CA ALA A 327 1.78 -1.68 64.63
C ALA A 327 1.85 -0.15 64.78
N SER A 328 3.04 0.43 64.64
CA SER A 328 3.25 1.86 64.51
C SER A 328 3.71 2.17 63.08
#